data_c9b96b9470f76dc3397fb84f1cc12776
#
_entry.id   c9b96b9470f76dc3397fb84f1cc12776
#
_cell.length_a   1.000
_cell.length_b   1.000
_cell.length_c   1.000
_cell.angle_alpha   90.00
_cell.angle_beta   90.00
_cell.angle_gamma   90.00
#
_symmetry.space_group_name_H-M   'P 1'
#
loop_
_entity.id
_entity.type
_entity.pdbx_description
1 polymer ?
#
loop_
_entity_poly.entity_id
_entity_poly.type
_entity_poly.pdbx_seq_one_letter_code
_entity_poly.pdbx_strand_id
1 'polypeptide(L)'
;ASVEGSLAEINKLPPAQRQARLEEGARREGAFVYYSISGADLIAAYVKGFATRYPFVKADFYRGSGNQLVVRTLMEHRAGRLAADVVSVGTENVMQLKRSGVWARYQSPETPNYPREQNDKEGYFHADSLGLATIAYNRELVRKEDAPKGYADLLDPKWKGSLTIDLEPERAMLTWLSAWGEAKTREYVQKLLANGASVRRGHTLQGQLMCAGEFKIAVEVYPDAILRM
;
A
#
# COMPACT_ATOMS: atom_id res chain seq x y z
N ALA A 1 -2.36 0.08 33.04
CA ALA A 1 -2.12 -1.08 32.16
C ALA A 1 -1.50 -0.55 30.87
N SER A 2 -0.58 -1.31 30.25
CA SER A 2 -0.09 -0.97 28.90
C SER A 2 -1.22 -1.16 27.88
N VAL A 3 -1.13 -0.47 26.73
CA VAL A 3 -2.09 -0.64 25.63
C VAL A 3 -2.22 -2.11 25.23
N GLU A 4 -1.08 -2.81 25.08
CA GLU A 4 -1.07 -4.24 24.75
C GLU A 4 -1.75 -5.11 25.81
N GLY A 5 -1.55 -4.81 27.10
CA GLY A 5 -2.22 -5.53 28.18
C GLY A 5 -3.75 -5.35 28.15
N SER A 6 -4.21 -4.13 27.90
CA SER A 6 -5.65 -3.84 27.76
C SER A 6 -6.26 -4.56 26.56
N LEU A 7 -5.58 -4.55 25.41
CA LEU A 7 -6.02 -5.25 24.20
C LEU A 7 -6.04 -6.78 24.38
N ALA A 8 -5.05 -7.33 25.06
CA ALA A 8 -4.99 -8.75 25.36
C ALA A 8 -6.16 -9.21 26.25
N GLU A 9 -6.53 -8.42 27.25
CA GLU A 9 -7.70 -8.72 28.11
C GLU A 9 -9.00 -8.62 27.33
N ILE A 10 -9.17 -7.61 26.49
CA ILE A 10 -10.35 -7.44 25.65
C ILE A 10 -10.50 -8.63 24.67
N ASN A 11 -9.40 -9.12 24.12
CA ASN A 11 -9.42 -10.24 23.18
C ASN A 11 -9.81 -11.59 23.81
N LYS A 12 -9.70 -11.74 25.14
CA LYS A 12 -10.18 -12.94 25.85
C LYS A 12 -11.70 -12.99 25.99
N LEU A 13 -12.38 -11.86 25.79
CA LEU A 13 -13.84 -11.78 25.94
C LEU A 13 -14.58 -12.49 24.77
N PRO A 14 -15.75 -13.06 25.02
CA PRO A 14 -16.65 -13.51 23.96
C PRO A 14 -16.97 -12.37 22.98
N PRO A 15 -17.23 -12.67 21.69
CA PRO A 15 -17.35 -11.63 20.65
C PRO A 15 -18.28 -10.47 20.99
N ALA A 16 -19.48 -10.74 21.52
CA ALA A 16 -20.44 -9.69 21.89
C ALA A 16 -19.97 -8.82 23.04
N GLN A 17 -19.33 -9.41 24.07
CA GLN A 17 -18.80 -8.66 25.19
C GLN A 17 -17.58 -7.86 24.77
N ARG A 18 -16.73 -8.42 23.92
CA ARG A 18 -15.57 -7.71 23.32
C ARG A 18 -16.02 -6.49 22.55
N GLN A 19 -17.02 -6.63 21.66
CA GLN A 19 -17.56 -5.51 20.90
C GLN A 19 -18.12 -4.42 21.80
N ALA A 20 -18.93 -4.78 22.78
CA ALA A 20 -19.49 -3.83 23.75
C ALA A 20 -18.39 -3.09 24.52
N ARG A 21 -17.32 -3.78 24.92
CA ARG A 21 -16.18 -3.17 25.63
C ARG A 21 -15.38 -2.22 24.76
N LEU A 22 -15.19 -2.56 23.49
CA LEU A 22 -14.53 -1.67 22.50
C LEU A 22 -15.38 -0.42 22.26
N GLU A 23 -16.69 -0.56 22.07
CA GLU A 23 -17.58 0.59 21.87
C GLU A 23 -17.65 1.51 23.10
N GLU A 24 -17.67 0.94 24.30
CA GLU A 24 -17.60 1.72 25.54
C GLU A 24 -16.32 2.56 25.62
N GLY A 25 -15.17 1.96 25.29
CA GLY A 25 -13.89 2.66 25.21
C GLY A 25 -13.92 3.79 24.17
N ALA A 26 -14.35 3.46 22.96
CA ALA A 26 -14.44 4.41 21.85
C ALA A 26 -15.37 5.59 22.13
N ARG A 27 -16.49 5.38 22.85
CA ARG A 27 -17.36 6.47 23.29
C ARG A 27 -16.68 7.43 24.26
N ARG A 28 -15.79 6.91 25.12
CA ARG A 28 -15.02 7.74 26.06
C ARG A 28 -13.90 8.52 25.37
N GLU A 29 -13.26 7.90 24.38
CA GLU A 29 -12.19 8.55 23.61
C GLU A 29 -12.75 9.56 22.61
N GLY A 30 -13.88 9.27 21.99
CA GLY A 30 -14.64 10.16 21.12
C GLY A 30 -14.00 10.50 19.77
N ALA A 31 -12.77 10.08 19.53
CA ALA A 31 -12.02 10.36 18.31
C ALA A 31 -11.18 9.17 17.86
N PHE A 32 -10.92 9.10 16.53
CA PHE A 32 -10.07 8.13 15.88
C PHE A 32 -9.30 8.80 14.74
N VAL A 33 -8.00 8.59 14.66
CA VAL A 33 -7.14 9.19 13.65
C VAL A 33 -6.46 8.10 12.80
N TYR A 34 -6.69 8.17 11.50
CA TYR A 34 -6.17 7.23 10.50
C TYR A 34 -5.13 7.89 9.61
N TYR A 35 -3.89 7.38 9.61
CA TYR A 35 -2.86 7.78 8.65
C TYR A 35 -2.80 6.77 7.51
N SER A 36 -2.84 7.24 6.24
CA SER A 36 -2.89 6.32 5.10
C SER A 36 -2.22 6.86 3.84
N ILE A 37 -1.62 5.93 3.08
CA ILE A 37 -1.14 6.18 1.72
C ILE A 37 -2.23 6.07 0.64
N SER A 38 -3.40 5.55 1.00
CA SER A 38 -4.50 5.29 0.07
C SER A 38 -4.99 6.55 -0.62
N GLY A 39 -5.68 6.40 -1.74
CA GLY A 39 -6.32 7.53 -2.44
C GLY A 39 -7.36 8.22 -1.56
N ALA A 40 -7.49 9.54 -1.71
CA ALA A 40 -8.39 10.35 -0.88
C ALA A 40 -9.85 9.85 -0.90
N ASP A 41 -10.34 9.41 -2.07
CA ASP A 41 -11.70 8.89 -2.22
C ASP A 41 -11.91 7.58 -1.45
N LEU A 42 -10.90 6.70 -1.42
CA LEU A 42 -10.96 5.45 -0.68
C LEU A 42 -10.95 5.71 0.82
N ILE A 43 -10.08 6.62 1.29
CA ILE A 43 -10.04 7.03 2.70
C ILE A 43 -11.37 7.65 3.11
N ALA A 44 -11.93 8.54 2.29
CA ALA A 44 -13.23 9.16 2.55
C ALA A 44 -14.35 8.10 2.64
N ALA A 45 -14.32 7.08 1.77
CA ALA A 45 -15.27 5.97 1.83
C ALA A 45 -15.14 5.16 3.14
N TYR A 46 -13.92 4.87 3.58
CA TYR A 46 -13.67 4.19 4.86
C TYR A 46 -14.14 5.01 6.06
N VAL A 47 -13.79 6.30 6.10
CA VAL A 47 -14.23 7.21 7.16
C VAL A 47 -15.75 7.32 7.20
N LYS A 48 -16.41 7.46 6.05
CA LYS A 48 -17.86 7.48 5.94
C LYS A 48 -18.50 6.18 6.44
N GLY A 49 -17.98 5.02 6.01
CA GLY A 49 -18.47 3.71 6.44
C GLY A 49 -18.31 3.53 7.95
N PHE A 50 -17.14 3.91 8.51
CA PHE A 50 -16.89 3.89 9.94
C PHE A 50 -17.84 4.79 10.71
N ALA A 51 -18.02 6.05 10.29
CA ALA A 51 -18.92 7.00 10.93
C ALA A 51 -20.40 6.57 10.88
N THR A 52 -20.81 5.86 9.81
CA THR A 52 -22.15 5.28 9.73
C THR A 52 -22.38 4.22 10.80
N ARG A 53 -21.37 3.39 11.05
CA ARG A 53 -21.46 2.30 12.04
C ARG A 53 -21.22 2.79 13.48
N TYR A 54 -20.33 3.76 13.64
CA TYR A 54 -19.91 4.30 14.95
C TYR A 54 -20.05 5.83 15.01
N PRO A 55 -21.29 6.38 14.93
CA PRO A 55 -21.51 7.83 14.82
C PRO A 55 -21.08 8.62 16.06
N PHE A 56 -20.78 7.93 17.14
CA PHE A 56 -20.26 8.49 18.38
C PHE A 56 -18.73 8.69 18.41
N VAL A 57 -18.02 8.29 17.35
CA VAL A 57 -16.58 8.49 17.20
C VAL A 57 -16.32 9.43 16.03
N LYS A 58 -15.63 10.53 16.29
CA LYS A 58 -15.17 11.45 15.24
C LYS A 58 -13.96 10.83 14.55
N ALA A 59 -14.15 10.31 13.35
CA ALA A 59 -13.05 9.81 12.54
C ALA A 59 -12.38 10.96 11.77
N ASP A 60 -11.06 11.05 11.87
CA ASP A 60 -10.23 11.98 11.12
C ASP A 60 -9.11 11.22 10.39
N PHE A 61 -8.50 11.82 9.37
CA PHE A 61 -7.43 11.17 8.65
C PHE A 61 -6.34 12.15 8.19
N TYR A 62 -5.15 11.59 8.03
CA TYR A 62 -4.05 12.27 7.38
C TYR A 62 -3.51 11.40 6.23
N ARG A 63 -3.42 11.99 5.03
CA ARG A 63 -2.88 11.33 3.84
C ARG A 63 -1.48 11.84 3.54
N GLY A 64 -0.55 10.93 3.27
CA GLY A 64 0.82 11.24 2.88
C GLY A 64 1.43 10.12 2.03
N SER A 65 2.64 10.34 1.51
CA SER A 65 3.44 9.23 0.97
C SER A 65 3.93 8.33 2.12
N GLY A 66 4.31 7.08 1.80
CA GLY A 66 4.81 6.13 2.81
C GLY A 66 5.94 6.73 3.66
N ASN A 67 6.93 7.34 3.01
CA ASN A 67 8.05 7.98 3.72
C ASN A 67 7.62 9.17 4.59
N GLN A 68 6.68 9.99 4.13
CA GLN A 68 6.13 11.09 4.94
C GLN A 68 5.43 10.57 6.19
N LEU A 69 4.63 9.50 6.04
CA LEU A 69 3.93 8.88 7.17
C LEU A 69 4.91 8.25 8.15
N VAL A 70 5.96 7.57 7.66
CA VAL A 70 7.02 7.02 8.54
C VAL A 70 7.70 8.12 9.35
N VAL A 71 8.18 9.17 8.69
CA VAL A 71 8.86 10.28 9.35
C VAL A 71 7.96 10.92 10.40
N ARG A 72 6.72 11.24 10.05
CA ARG A 72 5.74 11.84 10.95
C ARG A 72 5.47 10.95 12.16
N THR A 73 5.15 9.68 11.92
CA THR A 73 4.85 8.71 12.98
C THR A 73 6.02 8.57 13.96
N LEU A 74 7.25 8.47 13.45
CA LEU A 74 8.44 8.36 14.27
C LEU A 74 8.72 9.64 15.08
N MET A 75 8.52 10.82 14.50
CA MET A 75 8.70 12.10 15.19
C MET A 75 7.68 12.25 16.32
N GLU A 76 6.40 11.98 16.04
CA GLU A 76 5.32 12.04 17.02
C GLU A 76 5.52 11.02 18.15
N HIS A 77 5.93 9.79 17.81
CA HIS A 77 6.24 8.73 18.78
C HIS A 77 7.38 9.14 19.72
N ARG A 78 8.50 9.63 19.17
CA ARG A 78 9.64 10.10 19.96
C ARG A 78 9.29 11.27 20.87
N ALA A 79 8.35 12.11 20.44
CA ALA A 79 7.85 13.23 21.23
C ALA A 79 6.80 12.80 22.28
N GLY A 80 6.44 11.50 22.36
CA GLY A 80 5.38 11.01 23.25
C GLY A 80 3.98 11.54 22.90
N ARG A 81 3.76 11.94 21.64
CA ARG A 81 2.52 12.58 21.16
C ARG A 81 2.06 11.99 19.84
N LEU A 82 2.09 10.66 19.74
CA LEU A 82 1.57 9.98 18.55
C LEU A 82 0.08 10.26 18.41
N ALA A 83 -0.28 10.91 17.30
CA ALA A 83 -1.67 11.29 17.05
C ALA A 83 -2.46 10.18 16.34
N ALA A 84 -1.78 9.30 15.61
CA ALA A 84 -2.43 8.24 14.87
C ALA A 84 -2.78 7.03 15.75
N ASP A 85 -4.02 6.55 15.63
CA ASP A 85 -4.46 5.28 16.22
C ASP A 85 -4.15 4.11 15.26
N VAL A 86 -4.26 4.33 13.96
CA VAL A 86 -3.96 3.35 12.92
C VAL A 86 -3.15 4.01 11.81
N VAL A 87 -2.12 3.29 11.33
CA VAL A 87 -1.28 3.73 10.20
C VAL A 87 -1.28 2.64 9.13
N SER A 88 -1.74 2.95 7.92
CA SER A 88 -1.70 2.08 6.74
C SER A 88 -0.65 2.58 5.77
N VAL A 89 0.38 1.76 5.57
CA VAL A 89 1.54 2.05 4.73
C VAL A 89 2.00 0.81 3.98
N GLY A 90 2.88 0.95 3.01
CA GLY A 90 3.47 -0.17 2.28
C GLY A 90 4.31 -1.09 3.17
N THR A 91 4.53 -2.33 2.73
CA THR A 91 5.21 -3.38 3.50
C THR A 91 6.60 -2.95 3.98
N GLU A 92 7.36 -2.24 3.15
CA GLU A 92 8.69 -1.72 3.48
C GLU A 92 8.64 -0.72 4.64
N ASN A 93 7.66 0.17 4.64
CA ASN A 93 7.42 1.18 5.67
C ASN A 93 6.91 0.54 6.97
N VAL A 94 6.02 -0.45 6.87
CA VAL A 94 5.54 -1.24 8.01
C VAL A 94 6.70 -1.88 8.77
N MET A 95 7.65 -2.51 8.05
CA MET A 95 8.80 -3.15 8.65
C MET A 95 9.74 -2.14 9.34
N GLN A 96 9.89 -0.94 8.77
CA GLN A 96 10.66 0.14 9.38
C GLN A 96 10.04 0.60 10.70
N LEU A 97 8.72 0.81 10.72
CA LEU A 97 7.98 1.21 11.93
C LEU A 97 8.00 0.09 12.99
N LYS A 98 7.87 -1.18 12.59
CA LYS A 98 7.99 -2.33 13.50
C LYS A 98 9.36 -2.34 14.22
N ARG A 99 10.46 -2.17 13.48
CA ARG A 99 11.81 -2.12 14.06
C ARG A 99 12.01 -0.94 15.01
N SER A 100 11.25 0.10 14.87
CA SER A 100 11.31 1.30 15.71
C SER A 100 10.45 1.21 16.98
N GLY A 101 9.75 0.08 17.20
CA GLY A 101 8.95 -0.14 18.41
C GLY A 101 7.67 0.73 18.50
N VAL A 102 7.18 1.26 17.38
CA VAL A 102 5.99 2.12 17.35
C VAL A 102 4.71 1.31 17.49
N TRP A 103 4.68 0.11 16.94
CA TRP A 103 3.49 -0.73 16.90
C TRP A 103 3.15 -1.36 18.25
N ALA A 104 1.88 -1.29 18.63
CA ALA A 104 1.32 -2.14 19.67
C ALA A 104 0.85 -3.47 19.08
N ARG A 105 0.98 -4.56 19.82
CA ARG A 105 0.39 -5.84 19.41
C ARG A 105 -1.13 -5.78 19.50
N TYR A 106 -1.76 -6.11 18.40
CA TYR A 106 -3.19 -6.28 18.34
C TYR A 106 -3.59 -7.41 17.43
N GLN A 107 -4.29 -8.40 17.94
CA GLN A 107 -4.82 -9.50 17.16
C GLN A 107 -6.28 -9.20 16.81
N SER A 108 -6.48 -8.71 15.60
CA SER A 108 -7.83 -8.40 15.12
C SER A 108 -8.66 -9.68 15.01
N PRO A 109 -9.92 -9.67 15.43
CA PRO A 109 -10.86 -10.78 15.20
C PRO A 109 -11.11 -11.05 13.72
N GLU A 110 -10.83 -10.11 12.85
CA GLU A 110 -10.96 -10.23 11.40
C GLU A 110 -9.76 -10.93 10.73
N THR A 111 -8.63 -11.06 11.44
CA THR A 111 -7.41 -11.69 10.92
C THR A 111 -7.64 -13.06 10.25
N PRO A 112 -8.51 -13.96 10.76
CA PRO A 112 -8.79 -15.24 10.11
C PRO A 112 -9.43 -15.13 8.72
N ASN A 113 -10.00 -13.98 8.37
CA ASN A 113 -10.63 -13.72 7.08
C ASN A 113 -9.62 -13.35 5.99
N TYR A 114 -8.35 -13.15 6.36
CA TYR A 114 -7.26 -12.76 5.46
C TYR A 114 -6.23 -13.89 5.31
N PRO A 115 -5.54 -13.99 4.16
CA PRO A 115 -4.46 -14.96 3.97
C PRO A 115 -3.39 -14.80 5.05
N ARG A 116 -2.95 -15.93 5.61
CA ARG A 116 -1.99 -15.94 6.74
C ARG A 116 -0.66 -15.28 6.41
N GLU A 117 -0.24 -15.38 5.15
CA GLU A 117 1.02 -14.84 4.63
C GLU A 117 1.06 -13.30 4.65
N GLN A 118 -0.10 -12.66 4.76
CA GLN A 118 -0.25 -11.20 4.74
C GLN A 118 -0.29 -10.59 6.14
N ASN A 119 -0.23 -11.42 7.18
CA ASN A 119 -0.33 -10.98 8.56
C ASN A 119 1.00 -11.23 9.29
N ASP A 120 1.37 -10.31 10.15
CA ASP A 120 2.54 -10.51 11.01
C ASP A 120 2.28 -11.62 12.03
N LYS A 121 3.17 -12.61 12.10
CA LYS A 121 3.05 -13.73 13.04
C LYS A 121 3.10 -13.30 14.50
N GLU A 122 3.70 -12.15 14.78
CA GLU A 122 3.81 -11.58 16.12
C GLU A 122 2.62 -10.65 16.46
N GLY A 123 1.77 -10.33 15.48
CA GLY A 123 0.55 -9.53 15.68
C GLY A 123 0.75 -8.02 15.73
N TYR A 124 1.85 -7.49 15.18
CA TYR A 124 2.09 -6.05 15.13
C TYR A 124 1.40 -5.35 13.97
N PHE A 125 1.12 -6.07 12.88
CA PHE A 125 0.40 -5.52 11.74
C PHE A 125 -0.41 -6.57 11.00
N HIS A 126 -1.41 -6.10 10.26
CA HIS A 126 -2.27 -6.90 9.40
C HIS A 126 -2.38 -6.21 8.04
N ALA A 127 -2.46 -7.00 6.97
CA ALA A 127 -2.77 -6.44 5.67
C ALA A 127 -4.24 -6.00 5.63
N ASP A 128 -4.48 -4.80 5.15
CA ASP A 128 -5.81 -4.24 4.89
C ASP A 128 -6.20 -4.36 3.41
N SER A 129 -5.21 -4.48 2.55
CA SER A 129 -5.38 -4.55 1.10
C SER A 129 -4.20 -5.24 0.43
N LEU A 130 -4.43 -5.76 -0.77
CA LEU A 130 -3.39 -6.22 -1.69
C LEU A 130 -3.27 -5.23 -2.84
N GLY A 131 -2.14 -4.57 -2.90
CA GLY A 131 -1.79 -3.77 -4.06
C GLY A 131 -1.15 -4.64 -5.15
N LEU A 132 -1.79 -4.73 -6.30
CA LEU A 132 -1.19 -5.32 -7.48
C LEU A 132 -0.43 -4.26 -8.27
N ALA A 133 0.75 -4.62 -8.77
CA ALA A 133 1.46 -3.86 -9.78
C ALA A 133 1.58 -4.74 -11.03
N THR A 134 1.35 -4.17 -12.20
CA THR A 134 1.34 -4.95 -13.44
C THR A 134 1.88 -4.13 -14.60
N ILE A 135 2.26 -4.83 -15.67
CA ILE A 135 2.48 -4.24 -16.98
C ILE A 135 1.10 -3.88 -17.55
N ALA A 136 0.97 -2.68 -18.09
CA ALA A 136 -0.21 -2.28 -18.84
C ALA A 136 0.19 -1.77 -20.22
N TYR A 137 -0.74 -1.87 -21.18
CA TYR A 137 -0.53 -1.38 -22.54
C TYR A 137 -1.78 -0.65 -23.06
N ASN A 138 -1.57 0.31 -23.94
CA ASN A 138 -2.63 1.02 -24.62
C ASN A 138 -3.20 0.15 -25.75
N ARG A 139 -4.49 -0.21 -25.66
CA ARG A 139 -5.17 -1.11 -26.61
C ARG A 139 -5.39 -0.48 -27.99
N GLU A 140 -5.36 0.85 -28.10
CA GLU A 140 -5.46 1.55 -29.38
C GLU A 140 -4.13 1.51 -30.16
N LEU A 141 -3.00 1.31 -29.45
CA LEU A 141 -1.66 1.34 -30.04
C LEU A 141 -1.00 -0.04 -30.11
N VAL A 142 -1.49 -1.01 -29.33
CA VAL A 142 -0.96 -2.36 -29.25
C VAL A 142 -2.09 -3.36 -29.36
N ARG A 143 -2.03 -4.24 -30.36
CA ARG A 143 -3.01 -5.31 -30.51
C ARG A 143 -2.79 -6.35 -29.41
N LYS A 144 -3.86 -7.05 -29.01
CA LYS A 144 -3.82 -8.04 -27.92
C LYS A 144 -2.79 -9.15 -28.17
N GLU A 145 -2.70 -9.61 -29.42
CA GLU A 145 -1.76 -10.65 -29.83
C GLU A 145 -0.30 -10.22 -29.78
N ASP A 146 -0.02 -8.92 -29.92
CA ASP A 146 1.31 -8.32 -29.89
C ASP A 146 1.73 -7.87 -28.48
N ALA A 147 0.77 -7.85 -27.53
CA ALA A 147 1.01 -7.38 -26.17
C ALA A 147 2.07 -8.21 -25.44
N PRO A 148 2.90 -7.57 -24.60
CA PRO A 148 3.90 -8.30 -23.81
C PRO A 148 3.21 -9.24 -22.83
N LYS A 149 3.71 -10.46 -22.71
CA LYS A 149 3.23 -11.50 -21.79
C LYS A 149 4.00 -11.51 -20.47
N GLY A 150 5.11 -10.79 -20.41
CA GLY A 150 5.95 -10.71 -19.23
C GLY A 150 7.08 -9.69 -19.39
N TYR A 151 7.85 -9.52 -18.33
CA TYR A 151 8.93 -8.54 -18.30
C TYR A 151 10.01 -8.76 -19.36
N ALA A 152 10.31 -10.00 -19.73
CA ALA A 152 11.31 -10.30 -20.75
C ALA A 152 10.93 -9.71 -22.12
N ASP A 153 9.65 -9.70 -22.47
CA ASP A 153 9.17 -9.19 -23.75
C ASP A 153 9.34 -7.67 -23.88
N LEU A 154 9.49 -6.96 -22.77
CA LEU A 154 9.72 -5.50 -22.76
C LEU A 154 11.11 -5.12 -23.31
N LEU A 155 12.01 -6.09 -23.42
CA LEU A 155 13.35 -5.90 -24.00
C LEU A 155 13.35 -6.03 -25.52
N ASP A 156 12.23 -6.43 -26.13
CA ASP A 156 12.10 -6.53 -27.59
C ASP A 156 12.33 -5.14 -28.22
N PRO A 157 13.20 -5.02 -29.23
CA PRO A 157 13.45 -3.77 -29.95
C PRO A 157 12.20 -3.10 -30.55
N LYS A 158 11.11 -3.84 -30.80
CA LYS A 158 9.83 -3.29 -31.27
C LYS A 158 9.22 -2.28 -30.30
N TRP A 159 9.62 -2.32 -29.03
CA TRP A 159 9.16 -1.40 -27.98
C TRP A 159 10.08 -0.23 -27.75
N LYS A 160 11.16 -0.08 -28.53
CA LYS A 160 12.16 0.95 -28.33
C LYS A 160 11.52 2.35 -28.25
N GLY A 161 11.77 3.05 -27.14
CA GLY A 161 11.23 4.40 -26.88
C GLY A 161 9.72 4.48 -26.62
N SER A 162 9.04 3.32 -26.51
CA SER A 162 7.57 3.26 -26.30
C SER A 162 7.18 2.84 -24.88
N LEU A 163 8.17 2.71 -23.99
CA LEU A 163 7.99 2.25 -22.62
C LEU A 163 8.11 3.41 -21.64
N THR A 164 7.32 3.37 -20.56
CA THR A 164 7.52 4.23 -19.39
C THR A 164 7.63 3.41 -18.11
N ILE A 165 8.47 3.83 -17.18
CA ILE A 165 8.67 3.22 -15.86
C ILE A 165 8.79 4.29 -14.78
N ASP A 166 8.32 4.01 -13.56
CA ASP A 166 8.50 4.93 -12.44
C ASP A 166 9.97 5.07 -12.04
N LEU A 167 10.32 6.23 -11.52
CA LEU A 167 11.63 6.48 -10.92
C LEU A 167 11.84 5.62 -9.66
N GLU A 168 10.75 5.29 -8.98
CA GLU A 168 10.72 4.48 -7.77
C GLU A 168 9.85 3.23 -8.00
N PRO A 169 10.28 2.25 -8.85
CA PRO A 169 9.49 1.08 -9.21
C PRO A 169 9.62 -0.02 -8.14
N GLU A 170 9.22 0.28 -6.91
CA GLU A 170 9.55 -0.55 -5.75
C GLU A 170 8.99 -1.96 -5.86
N ARG A 171 7.76 -2.13 -6.34
CA ARG A 171 7.13 -3.46 -6.42
C ARG A 171 7.70 -4.31 -7.55
N ALA A 172 7.92 -3.70 -8.72
CA ALA A 172 8.60 -4.37 -9.82
C ALA A 172 10.02 -4.75 -9.41
N MET A 173 10.76 -3.83 -8.77
CA MET A 173 12.10 -4.07 -8.29
C MET A 173 12.17 -5.21 -7.28
N LEU A 174 11.28 -5.23 -6.28
CA LEU A 174 11.20 -6.31 -5.30
C LEU A 174 10.85 -7.64 -5.95
N THR A 175 9.95 -7.65 -6.93
CA THR A 175 9.58 -8.85 -7.69
C THR A 175 10.78 -9.39 -8.47
N TRP A 176 11.51 -8.52 -9.17
CA TRP A 176 12.68 -8.92 -9.95
C TRP A 176 13.83 -9.41 -9.07
N LEU A 177 14.11 -8.70 -7.97
CA LEU A 177 15.14 -9.12 -7.01
C LEU A 177 14.82 -10.48 -6.38
N SER A 178 13.57 -10.69 -6.01
CA SER A 178 13.12 -11.95 -5.43
C SER A 178 13.15 -13.11 -6.42
N ALA A 179 12.73 -12.87 -7.69
CA ALA A 179 12.62 -13.90 -8.70
C ALA A 179 13.96 -14.21 -9.41
N TRP A 180 14.81 -13.20 -9.60
CA TRP A 180 16.00 -13.30 -10.46
C TRP A 180 17.32 -13.06 -9.73
N GLY A 181 17.29 -12.49 -8.55
CA GLY A 181 18.47 -12.03 -7.81
C GLY A 181 19.05 -10.72 -8.35
N GLU A 182 20.02 -10.16 -7.63
CA GLU A 182 20.56 -8.81 -7.90
C GLU A 182 21.21 -8.68 -9.28
N ALA A 183 22.09 -9.62 -9.64
CA ALA A 183 22.88 -9.52 -10.88
C ALA A 183 21.97 -9.47 -12.12
N LYS A 184 20.99 -10.38 -12.21
CA LYS A 184 20.05 -10.44 -13.33
C LYS A 184 19.08 -9.28 -13.34
N THR A 185 18.64 -8.80 -12.18
CA THR A 185 17.80 -7.60 -12.07
C THR A 185 18.54 -6.37 -12.58
N ARG A 186 19.78 -6.18 -12.19
CA ARG A 186 20.64 -5.09 -12.67
C ARG A 186 20.79 -5.12 -14.19
N GLU A 187 21.12 -6.29 -14.75
CA GLU A 187 21.22 -6.48 -16.20
C GLU A 187 19.91 -6.15 -16.92
N TYR A 188 18.79 -6.62 -16.39
CA TYR A 188 17.45 -6.36 -16.95
C TYR A 188 17.14 -4.85 -16.97
N VAL A 189 17.35 -4.14 -15.87
CA VAL A 189 17.13 -2.69 -15.79
C VAL A 189 18.00 -1.94 -16.79
N GLN A 190 19.28 -2.31 -16.91
CA GLN A 190 20.19 -1.68 -17.89
C GLN A 190 19.68 -1.89 -19.34
N LYS A 191 19.22 -3.09 -19.69
CA LYS A 191 18.65 -3.39 -21.00
C LYS A 191 17.34 -2.65 -21.25
N LEU A 192 16.48 -2.54 -20.23
CA LEU A 192 15.22 -1.81 -20.32
C LEU A 192 15.47 -0.32 -20.59
N LEU A 193 16.42 0.29 -19.89
CA LEU A 193 16.83 1.67 -20.13
C LEU A 193 17.49 1.86 -21.49
N ALA A 194 18.35 0.91 -21.93
CA ALA A 194 18.95 0.94 -23.24
C ALA A 194 17.91 0.78 -24.38
N ASN A 195 16.78 0.09 -24.10
CA ASN A 195 15.62 0.06 -24.99
C ASN A 195 14.81 1.36 -24.98
N GLY A 196 15.30 2.41 -24.32
CA GLY A 196 14.70 3.74 -24.33
C GLY A 196 13.47 3.87 -23.43
N ALA A 197 13.36 3.09 -22.35
CA ALA A 197 12.31 3.28 -21.36
C ALA A 197 12.43 4.68 -20.73
N SER A 198 11.35 5.45 -20.78
CA SER A 198 11.26 6.78 -20.17
C SER A 198 11.03 6.65 -18.67
N VAL A 199 11.94 7.19 -17.89
CA VAL A 199 11.84 7.20 -16.43
C VAL A 199 11.17 8.48 -15.97
N ARG A 200 10.04 8.38 -15.27
CA ARG A 200 9.29 9.54 -14.74
C ARG A 200 8.79 9.23 -13.33
N ARG A 201 8.54 10.26 -12.54
CA ARG A 201 8.00 10.11 -11.19
C ARG A 201 6.47 10.08 -11.22
N GLY A 202 5.88 9.08 -10.61
CA GLY A 202 4.45 8.95 -10.34
C GLY A 202 3.76 7.87 -11.16
N HIS A 203 3.41 6.75 -10.53
CA HIS A 203 2.73 5.61 -11.14
C HIS A 203 1.40 6.00 -11.81
N THR A 204 0.62 6.87 -11.17
CA THR A 204 -0.64 7.37 -11.74
C THR A 204 -0.39 8.16 -13.03
N LEU A 205 0.63 9.04 -13.04
CA LEU A 205 1.00 9.82 -14.22
C LEU A 205 1.38 8.91 -15.39
N GLN A 206 2.11 7.85 -15.15
CA GLN A 206 2.50 6.91 -16.21
C GLN A 206 1.30 6.19 -16.81
N GLY A 207 0.35 5.78 -15.98
CA GLY A 207 -0.93 5.25 -16.46
C GLY A 207 -1.68 6.26 -17.33
N GLN A 208 -1.74 7.52 -16.92
CA GLN A 208 -2.37 8.61 -17.69
C GLN A 208 -1.69 8.84 -19.04
N LEU A 209 -0.35 8.93 -19.05
CA LEU A 209 0.41 9.14 -20.29
C LEU A 209 0.27 7.96 -21.26
N MET A 210 0.24 6.74 -20.74
CA MET A 210 -0.03 5.53 -21.53
C MET A 210 -1.46 5.56 -22.10
N CYS A 211 -2.48 5.89 -21.30
CA CYS A 211 -3.86 6.00 -21.76
C CYS A 211 -4.01 7.12 -22.79
N ALA A 212 -3.29 8.22 -22.66
CA ALA A 212 -3.25 9.32 -23.62
C ALA A 212 -2.48 9.01 -24.92
N GLY A 213 -1.80 7.86 -24.98
CA GLY A 213 -1.06 7.42 -26.17
C GLY A 213 0.37 7.96 -26.29
N GLU A 214 0.92 8.63 -25.27
CA GLU A 214 2.32 9.05 -25.27
C GLU A 214 3.28 7.85 -25.21
N PHE A 215 2.88 6.80 -24.48
CA PHE A 215 3.60 5.53 -24.42
C PHE A 215 2.68 4.38 -24.79
N LYS A 216 3.24 3.36 -25.41
CA LYS A 216 2.52 2.11 -25.69
C LYS A 216 2.33 1.24 -24.47
N ILE A 217 3.33 1.24 -23.57
CA ILE A 217 3.40 0.33 -22.42
C ILE A 217 3.90 1.10 -21.20
N ALA A 218 3.25 0.86 -20.06
CA ALA A 218 3.72 1.23 -18.75
C ALA A 218 4.19 -0.03 -18.00
N VAL A 219 5.43 -0.02 -17.52
CA VAL A 219 6.12 -1.20 -16.97
C VAL A 219 5.61 -1.59 -15.60
N GLU A 220 5.20 -0.59 -14.81
CA GLU A 220 4.59 -0.80 -13.50
C GLU A 220 3.48 0.22 -13.28
N VAL A 221 2.27 -0.26 -13.21
CA VAL A 221 1.09 0.54 -12.88
C VAL A 221 0.19 -0.19 -11.89
N TYR A 222 -0.61 0.56 -11.19
CA TYR A 222 -1.64 0.03 -10.30
C TYR A 222 -2.98 -0.04 -11.03
N PRO A 223 -3.57 -1.24 -11.21
CA PRO A 223 -4.81 -1.40 -11.98
C PRO A 223 -5.95 -0.52 -11.49
N ASP A 224 -6.06 -0.32 -10.17
CA ASP A 224 -7.08 0.53 -9.57
C ASP A 224 -6.96 2.02 -9.97
N ALA A 225 -5.75 2.49 -10.27
CA ALA A 225 -5.54 3.84 -10.79
C ALA A 225 -5.99 3.98 -12.25
N ILE A 226 -5.74 2.94 -13.08
CA ILE A 226 -6.10 2.94 -14.51
C ILE A 226 -7.60 2.73 -14.72
N LEU A 227 -8.22 1.82 -13.95
CA LEU A 227 -9.65 1.50 -14.10
C LEU A 227 -10.59 2.67 -13.76
N ARG A 228 -10.06 3.74 -13.19
CA ARG A 228 -10.79 4.98 -12.87
C ARG A 228 -10.59 6.08 -13.92
N MET A 229 -9.80 5.83 -14.96
CA MET A 229 -9.54 6.73 -16.09
C MET A 229 -10.45 6.39 -17.26
#